data_5014db0f09b5e68662834c64edb9edd5
#
_entry.id   5014db0f09b5e68662834c64edb9edd5
#
_cell.length_a   1.000
_cell.length_b   1.000
_cell.length_c   1.000
_cell.angle_alpha   90.00
_cell.angle_beta   90.00
_cell.angle_gamma   90.00
#
_symmetry.space_group_name_H-M   'P 1'
#
loop_
_entity.id
_entity.type
_entity.pdbx_description
1 polymer ?
#
loop_
_entity_poly.entity_id
_entity_poly.type
_entity_poly.pdbx_seq_one_letter_code
_entity_poly.pdbx_strand_id
1 'polypeptide(L)'
;LPMQLCNINMFLIPIGILTKRRSLLGFAFFVAPLAALMALVFPEAPFVGYSLWLPRMLGFYATHILIIVCGLSLVTLGFYRPQFRDIPGIAGTFFLLGIGALAVNFLLRHTVCPLANYFFVYGGDVDISILNLFWKWLPVPFLYELPALLILVGYMALICRLFSAWDRCRDRQNAAV
;
A
#
# COMPACT_ATOMS: atom_id res chain seq x y z
N LEU A 1 -0.22 -2.23 -18.46
CA LEU A 1 -1.42 -2.17 -17.62
C LEU A 1 -1.10 -1.40 -16.32
N PRO A 2 -1.98 -0.53 -15.82
CA PRO A 2 -1.76 0.22 -14.58
C PRO A 2 -2.06 -0.65 -13.34
N MET A 3 -1.32 -1.76 -13.18
CA MET A 3 -1.56 -2.76 -12.14
C MET A 3 -0.59 -2.65 -10.95
N GLN A 4 0.30 -1.65 -10.93
CA GLN A 4 1.10 -1.38 -9.74
C GLN A 4 0.20 -0.92 -8.58
N LEU A 5 0.61 -1.21 -7.35
CA LEU A 5 -0.16 -0.92 -6.14
C LEU A 5 -0.61 0.55 -6.06
N CYS A 6 0.25 1.48 -6.46
CA CYS A 6 -0.05 2.91 -6.47
C CYS A 6 -1.20 3.24 -7.44
N ASN A 7 -1.19 2.65 -8.64
CA ASN A 7 -2.26 2.87 -9.62
C ASN A 7 -3.60 2.27 -9.15
N ILE A 8 -3.56 1.09 -8.52
CA ILE A 8 -4.76 0.45 -7.95
C ILE A 8 -5.34 1.34 -6.84
N ASN A 9 -4.50 1.97 -6.01
CA ASN A 9 -4.95 2.85 -4.94
C ASN A 9 -5.70 4.09 -5.44
N MET A 10 -5.41 4.59 -6.65
CA MET A 10 -6.19 5.67 -7.27
C MET A 10 -7.67 5.30 -7.44
N PHE A 11 -7.99 4.02 -7.60
CA PHE A 11 -9.35 3.51 -7.69
C PHE A 11 -9.89 3.05 -6.33
N LEU A 12 -9.04 2.42 -5.50
CA LEU A 12 -9.47 1.89 -4.20
C LEU A 12 -9.88 2.98 -3.22
N ILE A 13 -9.21 4.14 -3.22
CA ILE A 13 -9.56 5.26 -2.35
C ILE A 13 -10.99 5.76 -2.62
N PRO A 14 -11.36 6.18 -3.85
CA PRO A 14 -12.72 6.61 -4.13
C PRO A 14 -13.76 5.49 -3.96
N ILE A 15 -13.46 4.25 -4.37
CA ILE A 15 -14.35 3.12 -4.14
C ILE A 15 -14.57 2.89 -2.65
N GLY A 16 -13.54 2.97 -1.83
CA GLY A 16 -13.63 2.85 -0.37
C GLY A 16 -14.53 3.92 0.24
N ILE A 17 -14.41 5.17 -0.21
CA ILE A 17 -15.24 6.29 0.25
C ILE A 17 -16.70 6.10 -0.15
N LEU A 18 -16.97 5.74 -1.41
CA LEU A 18 -18.32 5.54 -1.93
C LEU A 18 -19.03 4.34 -1.30
N THR A 19 -18.32 3.22 -1.13
CA THR A 19 -18.87 1.98 -0.56
C THR A 19 -18.87 1.95 0.97
N LYS A 20 -18.13 2.87 1.62
CA LYS A 20 -17.92 2.92 3.07
C LYS A 20 -17.37 1.60 3.65
N ARG A 21 -16.73 0.77 2.83
CA ARG A 21 -16.15 -0.50 3.27
C ARG A 21 -14.89 -0.25 4.08
N ARG A 22 -14.93 -0.61 5.37
CA ARG A 22 -13.84 -0.38 6.32
C ARG A 22 -12.51 -1.03 5.90
N SER A 23 -12.55 -2.21 5.28
CA SER A 23 -11.33 -2.88 4.76
C SER A 23 -10.64 -2.07 3.68
N LEU A 24 -11.40 -1.46 2.74
CA LEU A 24 -10.85 -0.61 1.69
C LEU A 24 -10.35 0.72 2.23
N LEU A 25 -11.11 1.37 3.12
CA LEU A 25 -10.70 2.61 3.77
C LEU A 25 -9.44 2.41 4.63
N GLY A 26 -9.39 1.29 5.38
CA GLY A 26 -8.20 0.93 6.15
C GLY A 26 -7.00 0.63 5.25
N PHE A 27 -7.20 -0.10 4.15
CA PHE A 27 -6.14 -0.32 3.15
C PHE A 27 -5.62 1.00 2.58
N ALA A 28 -6.51 1.90 2.19
CA ALA A 28 -6.17 3.23 1.68
C ALA A 28 -5.44 4.11 2.72
N PHE A 29 -5.74 3.95 4.01
CA PHE A 29 -5.08 4.70 5.07
C PHE A 29 -3.72 4.11 5.47
N PHE A 30 -3.61 2.79 5.65
CA PHE A 30 -2.39 2.17 6.15
C PHE A 30 -1.40 1.82 5.04
N VAL A 31 -1.88 1.24 3.92
CA VAL A 31 -1.02 0.65 2.90
C VAL A 31 -0.68 1.65 1.81
N ALA A 32 -1.67 2.43 1.33
CA ALA A 32 -1.46 3.32 0.20
C ALA A 32 -0.40 4.40 0.46
N PRO A 33 -0.42 5.16 1.59
CA PRO A 33 0.59 6.15 1.88
C PRO A 33 1.98 5.56 2.08
N LEU A 34 2.06 4.39 2.73
CA LEU A 34 3.34 3.69 2.96
C LEU A 34 3.96 3.24 1.63
N ALA A 35 3.18 2.61 0.77
CA ALA A 35 3.64 2.16 -0.54
C ALA A 35 4.04 3.35 -1.44
N ALA A 36 3.26 4.43 -1.42
CA ALA A 36 3.59 5.64 -2.18
C ALA A 36 4.86 6.33 -1.66
N LEU A 37 5.06 6.37 -0.34
CA LEU A 37 6.28 6.90 0.27
C LEU A 37 7.50 6.05 -0.14
N MET A 38 7.38 4.72 -0.09
CA MET A 38 8.45 3.81 -0.53
C MET A 38 8.84 4.05 -1.99
N ALA A 39 7.85 4.26 -2.88
CA ALA A 39 8.13 4.56 -4.29
C ALA A 39 8.83 5.92 -4.49
N LEU A 40 8.54 6.92 -3.63
CA LEU A 40 9.22 8.22 -3.68
C LEU A 40 10.66 8.17 -3.15
N VAL A 41 10.90 7.34 -2.11
CA VAL A 41 12.23 7.19 -1.49
C VAL A 41 13.14 6.27 -2.32
N PHE A 42 12.55 5.22 -2.92
CA PHE A 42 13.24 4.24 -3.73
C PHE A 42 12.62 4.16 -5.13
N PRO A 43 12.77 5.22 -5.96
CA PRO A 43 12.21 5.21 -7.30
C PRO A 43 12.87 4.13 -8.16
N GLU A 44 12.06 3.45 -8.97
CA GLU A 44 12.57 2.48 -9.95
C GLU A 44 13.51 3.15 -10.98
N ALA A 45 14.43 2.37 -11.52
CA ALA A 45 15.43 2.83 -12.50
C ALA A 45 14.86 3.72 -13.65
N PRO A 46 13.65 3.46 -14.21
CA PRO A 46 13.06 4.34 -15.22
C PRO A 46 12.72 5.77 -14.75
N PHE A 47 12.80 6.04 -13.45
CA PHE A 47 12.50 7.35 -12.84
C PHE A 47 13.73 8.01 -12.21
N VAL A 48 14.93 7.44 -12.34
CA VAL A 48 16.18 8.00 -11.80
C VAL A 48 16.93 8.76 -12.88
N GLY A 49 17.46 9.94 -12.52
CA GLY A 49 18.36 10.72 -13.40
C GLY A 49 17.68 11.55 -14.48
N TYR A 50 16.35 11.61 -14.52
CA TYR A 50 15.60 12.43 -15.46
C TYR A 50 15.18 13.77 -14.88
N SER A 51 14.99 14.77 -15.77
CA SER A 51 14.48 16.08 -15.37
C SER A 51 13.06 15.95 -14.78
N LEU A 52 12.84 16.62 -13.65
CA LEU A 52 11.51 16.67 -12.99
C LEU A 52 10.41 17.27 -13.89
N TRP A 53 10.79 18.11 -14.86
CA TRP A 53 9.86 18.77 -15.78
C TRP A 53 9.31 17.85 -16.88
N LEU A 54 9.82 16.65 -17.01
CA LEU A 54 9.24 15.69 -17.94
C LEU A 54 7.83 15.28 -17.46
N PRO A 55 6.80 15.27 -18.35
CA PRO A 55 5.44 14.93 -17.97
C PRO A 55 5.31 13.60 -17.22
N ARG A 56 6.14 12.60 -17.58
CA ARG A 56 6.20 11.30 -16.88
C ARG A 56 6.67 11.44 -15.44
N MET A 57 7.68 12.29 -15.18
CA MET A 57 8.21 12.52 -13.84
C MET A 57 7.24 13.31 -12.99
N LEU A 58 6.66 14.37 -13.54
CA LEU A 58 5.60 15.12 -12.87
C LEU A 58 4.42 14.24 -12.51
N GLY A 59 3.97 13.40 -13.43
CA GLY A 59 2.90 12.42 -13.18
C GLY A 59 3.25 11.43 -12.08
N PHE A 60 4.47 10.89 -12.08
CA PHE A 60 4.93 9.98 -11.05
C PHE A 60 4.89 10.63 -9.66
N TYR A 61 5.56 11.77 -9.47
CA TYR A 61 5.62 12.44 -8.16
C TYR A 61 4.24 12.95 -7.72
N ALA A 62 3.48 13.59 -8.62
CA ALA A 62 2.15 14.10 -8.29
C ALA A 62 1.19 12.98 -7.86
N THR A 63 1.18 11.86 -8.57
CA THR A 63 0.34 10.71 -8.22
C THR A 63 0.67 10.16 -6.84
N HIS A 64 1.95 9.96 -6.53
CA HIS A 64 2.35 9.39 -5.23
C HIS A 64 2.08 10.36 -4.08
N ILE A 65 2.34 11.66 -4.27
CA ILE A 65 1.99 12.68 -3.26
C ILE A 65 0.47 12.72 -3.04
N LEU A 66 -0.34 12.68 -4.10
CA LEU A 66 -1.79 12.64 -4.01
C LEU A 66 -2.31 11.42 -3.25
N ILE A 67 -1.75 10.25 -3.50
CA ILE A 67 -2.09 9.00 -2.77
C ILE A 67 -1.80 9.15 -1.27
N ILE A 68 -0.65 9.73 -0.91
CA ILE A 68 -0.30 9.97 0.50
C ILE A 68 -1.30 10.93 1.13
N VAL A 69 -1.55 12.08 0.49
CA VAL A 69 -2.47 13.11 1.01
C VAL A 69 -3.88 12.55 1.14
N CYS A 70 -4.41 11.91 0.10
CA CYS A 70 -5.76 11.33 0.13
C CYS A 70 -5.89 10.23 1.17
N GLY A 71 -4.91 9.32 1.26
CA GLY A 71 -4.92 8.24 2.25
C GLY A 71 -4.94 8.76 3.69
N LEU A 72 -4.08 9.72 4.02
CA LEU A 72 -4.03 10.32 5.36
C LEU A 72 -5.27 11.19 5.65
N SER A 73 -5.82 11.85 4.64
CA SER A 73 -7.03 12.69 4.77
C SER A 73 -8.26 11.89 5.17
N LEU A 74 -8.31 10.58 4.94
CA LEU A 74 -9.45 9.75 5.35
C LEU A 74 -9.73 9.84 6.86
N VAL A 75 -8.69 9.98 7.68
CA VAL A 75 -8.84 10.12 9.14
C VAL A 75 -9.19 11.55 9.52
N THR A 76 -8.53 12.55 8.94
CA THR A 76 -8.77 13.96 9.28
C THR A 76 -10.16 14.44 8.84
N LEU A 77 -10.67 13.90 7.74
CA LEU A 77 -12.01 14.17 7.23
C LEU A 77 -13.10 13.30 7.86
N GLY A 78 -12.75 12.38 8.78
CA GLY A 78 -13.69 11.55 9.50
C GLY A 78 -14.27 10.36 8.71
N PHE A 79 -13.76 10.06 7.50
CA PHE A 79 -14.20 8.89 6.72
C PHE A 79 -13.77 7.57 7.33
N TYR A 80 -12.63 7.56 8.04
CA TYR A 80 -12.07 6.37 8.64
C TYR A 80 -11.50 6.65 10.02
N ARG A 81 -11.67 5.70 10.95
CA ARG A 81 -11.01 5.68 12.26
C ARG A 81 -10.36 4.31 12.46
N PRO A 82 -9.03 4.24 12.63
CA PRO A 82 -8.29 2.99 12.78
C PRO A 82 -8.77 2.17 13.99
N GLN A 83 -9.04 0.88 13.77
CA GLN A 83 -9.45 -0.06 14.82
C GLN A 83 -8.81 -1.42 14.58
N PHE A 84 -8.47 -2.15 15.67
CA PHE A 84 -7.86 -3.49 15.58
C PHE A 84 -8.69 -4.49 14.77
N ARG A 85 -10.02 -4.40 14.86
CA ARG A 85 -10.94 -5.27 14.11
C ARG A 85 -10.86 -5.13 12.60
N ASP A 86 -10.25 -4.06 12.09
CA ASP A 86 -10.12 -3.83 10.65
C ASP A 86 -8.91 -4.56 10.06
N ILE A 87 -7.90 -4.90 10.90
CA ILE A 87 -6.62 -5.49 10.45
C ILE A 87 -6.81 -6.76 9.60
N PRO A 88 -7.65 -7.75 9.99
CA PRO A 88 -7.86 -8.93 9.16
C PRO A 88 -8.46 -8.61 7.79
N GLY A 89 -9.39 -7.66 7.73
CA GLY A 89 -10.00 -7.23 6.46
C GLY A 89 -9.01 -6.50 5.56
N ILE A 90 -8.10 -5.70 6.13
CA ILE A 90 -7.03 -5.01 5.39
C ILE A 90 -6.02 -6.03 4.85
N ALA A 91 -5.58 -6.97 5.69
CA ALA A 91 -4.71 -8.06 5.27
C ALA A 91 -5.34 -8.91 4.18
N GLY A 92 -6.64 -9.25 4.32
CA GLY A 92 -7.39 -9.96 3.29
C GLY A 92 -7.48 -9.20 1.97
N THR A 93 -7.64 -7.87 2.01
CA THR A 93 -7.59 -7.01 0.80
C THR A 93 -6.20 -7.07 0.15
N PHE A 94 -5.13 -7.01 0.93
CA PHE A 94 -3.75 -7.15 0.43
C PHE A 94 -3.56 -8.50 -0.27
N PHE A 95 -3.97 -9.60 0.37
CA PHE A 95 -3.89 -10.95 -0.21
C PHE A 95 -4.70 -11.08 -1.51
N LEU A 96 -5.92 -10.57 -1.54
CA LEU A 96 -6.77 -10.64 -2.72
C LEU A 96 -6.13 -9.90 -3.91
N LEU A 97 -5.59 -8.71 -3.67
CA LEU A 97 -4.88 -7.93 -4.68
C LEU A 97 -3.60 -8.64 -5.14
N GLY A 98 -2.84 -9.22 -4.21
CA GLY A 98 -1.63 -9.98 -4.51
C GLY A 98 -1.90 -11.23 -5.35
N ILE A 99 -2.93 -12.00 -5.02
CA ILE A 99 -3.37 -13.16 -5.84
C ILE A 99 -3.83 -12.70 -7.22
N GLY A 100 -4.58 -11.60 -7.30
CA GLY A 100 -4.98 -11.02 -8.58
C GLY A 100 -3.78 -10.59 -9.42
N ALA A 101 -2.79 -9.94 -8.81
CA ALA A 101 -1.55 -9.54 -9.46
C ALA A 101 -0.73 -10.76 -9.90
N LEU A 102 -0.66 -11.83 -9.08
CA LEU A 102 0.01 -13.08 -9.45
C LEU A 102 -0.63 -13.70 -10.71
N ALA A 103 -1.96 -13.79 -10.76
CA ALA A 103 -2.68 -14.33 -11.90
C ALA A 103 -2.44 -13.51 -13.19
N VAL A 104 -2.49 -12.17 -13.08
CA VAL A 104 -2.22 -11.27 -14.21
C VAL A 104 -0.77 -11.36 -14.66
N ASN A 105 0.19 -11.37 -13.74
CA ASN A 105 1.61 -11.54 -14.07
C ASN A 105 1.86 -12.89 -14.75
N PHE A 106 1.30 -13.97 -14.23
CA PHE A 106 1.41 -15.28 -14.83
C PHE A 106 0.91 -15.29 -16.28
N LEU A 107 -0.28 -14.74 -16.53
CA LEU A 107 -0.84 -14.65 -17.86
C LEU A 107 0.05 -13.82 -18.79
N LEU A 108 0.45 -12.62 -18.36
CA LEU A 108 1.26 -11.71 -19.18
C LEU A 108 2.66 -12.27 -19.48
N ARG A 109 3.30 -12.92 -18.52
CA ARG A 109 4.63 -13.52 -18.70
C ARG A 109 4.62 -14.63 -19.77
N HIS A 110 3.51 -15.36 -19.89
CA HIS A 110 3.36 -16.44 -20.88
C HIS A 110 2.81 -15.99 -22.24
N THR A 111 2.30 -14.76 -22.34
CA THR A 111 1.63 -14.34 -23.59
C THR A 111 2.30 -13.12 -24.25
N VAL A 112 2.57 -12.06 -23.50
CA VAL A 112 2.90 -10.74 -24.09
C VAL A 112 4.19 -10.15 -23.55
N CYS A 113 4.48 -10.30 -22.27
CA CYS A 113 5.60 -9.61 -21.59
C CYS A 113 6.27 -10.51 -20.56
N PRO A 114 7.39 -11.20 -20.91
CA PRO A 114 8.08 -12.10 -19.98
C PRO A 114 8.59 -11.43 -18.71
N LEU A 115 8.76 -10.11 -18.72
CA LEU A 115 9.25 -9.31 -17.58
C LEU A 115 8.11 -8.66 -16.77
N ALA A 116 6.84 -9.04 -17.01
CA ALA A 116 5.73 -8.50 -16.23
C ALA A 116 5.90 -8.84 -14.73
N ASN A 117 5.93 -7.82 -13.88
CA ASN A 117 6.08 -7.97 -12.43
C ASN A 117 5.29 -6.89 -11.67
N TYR A 118 3.97 -6.91 -11.85
CA TYR A 118 3.09 -6.04 -11.09
C TYR A 118 3.04 -6.50 -9.64
N PHE A 119 2.97 -5.54 -8.71
CA PHE A 119 2.92 -5.79 -7.28
C PHE A 119 4.19 -6.45 -6.72
N PHE A 120 5.27 -6.45 -7.48
CA PHE A 120 6.55 -7.10 -7.14
C PHE A 120 6.45 -8.59 -6.78
N VAL A 121 5.45 -9.29 -7.31
CA VAL A 121 5.16 -10.70 -7.00
C VAL A 121 6.36 -11.63 -7.22
N TYR A 122 7.24 -11.32 -8.18
CA TYR A 122 8.47 -12.06 -8.47
C TYR A 122 9.67 -11.31 -7.91
N GLY A 123 10.19 -11.74 -6.77
CA GLY A 123 11.25 -11.04 -6.04
C GLY A 123 12.62 -11.04 -6.71
N GLY A 124 12.89 -11.98 -7.64
CA GLY A 124 14.16 -12.02 -8.36
C GLY A 124 14.40 -10.82 -9.31
N ASP A 125 13.33 -10.13 -9.69
CA ASP A 125 13.36 -9.02 -10.65
C ASP A 125 13.23 -7.64 -9.92
N VAL A 126 13.44 -7.60 -8.60
CA VAL A 126 13.21 -6.39 -7.78
C VAL A 126 14.51 -5.86 -7.22
N ASP A 127 14.79 -4.58 -7.44
CA ASP A 127 16.02 -3.92 -6.93
C ASP A 127 15.90 -3.45 -5.47
N ILE A 128 14.75 -3.67 -4.81
CA ILE A 128 14.53 -3.27 -3.42
C ILE A 128 15.24 -4.26 -2.49
N SER A 129 16.30 -3.82 -1.82
CA SER A 129 17.20 -4.64 -1.01
C SER A 129 16.47 -5.51 0.04
N ILE A 130 15.43 -4.99 0.70
CA ILE A 130 14.69 -5.74 1.73
C ILE A 130 13.84 -6.85 1.10
N LEU A 131 13.22 -6.62 -0.05
CA LEU A 131 12.45 -7.64 -0.77
C LEU A 131 13.37 -8.73 -1.33
N ASN A 132 14.55 -8.35 -1.82
CA ASN A 132 15.57 -9.29 -2.25
C ASN A 132 16.07 -10.19 -1.10
N LEU A 133 16.17 -9.64 0.12
CA LEU A 133 16.51 -10.43 1.30
C LEU A 133 15.44 -11.49 1.58
N PHE A 134 14.16 -11.12 1.54
CA PHE A 134 13.05 -12.06 1.74
C PHE A 134 12.98 -13.10 0.62
N TRP A 135 13.25 -12.70 -0.64
CA TRP A 135 13.33 -13.62 -1.76
C TRP A 135 14.45 -14.67 -1.60
N LYS A 136 15.60 -14.29 -1.07
CA LYS A 136 16.68 -15.24 -0.77
C LYS A 136 16.30 -16.29 0.27
N TRP A 137 15.40 -15.93 1.20
CA TRP A 137 14.91 -16.85 2.25
C TRP A 137 13.77 -17.72 1.77
N LEU A 138 12.87 -17.21 0.96
CA LEU A 138 11.69 -17.90 0.46
C LEU A 138 11.47 -17.56 -1.02
N PRO A 139 12.17 -18.22 -1.97
CA PRO A 139 12.10 -17.89 -3.39
C PRO A 139 10.80 -18.43 -4.05
N VAL A 140 9.65 -18.08 -3.48
CA VAL A 140 8.33 -18.45 -3.99
C VAL A 140 7.55 -17.18 -4.30
N PRO A 141 7.09 -17.01 -5.56
CA PRO A 141 6.33 -15.83 -5.96
C PRO A 141 5.19 -15.52 -4.99
N PHE A 142 5.02 -14.25 -4.64
CA PHE A 142 4.08 -13.72 -3.68
C PHE A 142 4.31 -14.16 -2.22
N LEU A 143 4.65 -15.42 -1.95
CA LEU A 143 4.88 -15.91 -0.57
C LEU A 143 6.09 -15.26 0.11
N TYR A 144 7.08 -14.83 -0.63
CA TYR A 144 8.23 -14.12 -0.10
C TYR A 144 7.88 -12.74 0.51
N GLU A 145 6.69 -12.22 0.22
CA GLU A 145 6.19 -10.97 0.81
C GLU A 145 5.56 -11.17 2.21
N LEU A 146 5.36 -12.42 2.66
CA LEU A 146 4.78 -12.70 3.99
C LEU A 146 5.51 -12.00 5.16
N PRO A 147 6.86 -11.95 5.22
CA PRO A 147 7.55 -11.21 6.26
C PRO A 147 7.22 -9.71 6.23
N ALA A 148 7.10 -9.11 5.04
CA ALA A 148 6.69 -7.72 4.90
C ALA A 148 5.25 -7.51 5.38
N LEU A 149 4.36 -8.45 5.12
CA LEU A 149 2.98 -8.40 5.63
C LEU A 149 2.93 -8.48 7.16
N LEU A 150 3.77 -9.31 7.79
CA LEU A 150 3.86 -9.37 9.27
C LEU A 150 4.34 -8.04 9.86
N ILE A 151 5.33 -7.40 9.24
CA ILE A 151 5.78 -6.06 9.62
C ILE A 151 4.65 -5.05 9.46
N LEU A 152 3.90 -5.11 8.36
CA LEU A 152 2.74 -4.26 8.10
C LEU A 152 1.64 -4.45 9.16
N VAL A 153 1.35 -5.68 9.57
CA VAL A 153 0.39 -5.98 10.65
C VAL A 153 0.85 -5.37 11.98
N GLY A 154 2.13 -5.49 12.32
CA GLY A 154 2.72 -4.85 13.50
C GLY A 154 2.58 -3.33 13.46
N TYR A 155 2.87 -2.71 12.31
CA TYR A 155 2.68 -1.27 12.08
C TYR A 155 1.20 -0.87 12.26
N MET A 156 0.26 -1.59 11.64
CA MET A 156 -1.18 -1.33 11.81
C MET A 156 -1.61 -1.43 13.26
N ALA A 157 -1.14 -2.45 13.98
CA ALA A 157 -1.45 -2.63 15.41
C ALA A 157 -0.92 -1.47 16.27
N LEU A 158 0.31 -1.00 15.99
CA LEU A 158 0.90 0.15 16.66
C LEU A 158 0.05 1.42 16.45
N ILE A 159 -0.29 1.72 15.22
CA ILE A 159 -1.12 2.90 14.89
C ILE A 159 -2.51 2.78 15.54
N CYS A 160 -3.16 1.61 15.51
CA CYS A 160 -4.43 1.39 16.21
C CYS A 160 -4.32 1.64 17.72
N ARG A 161 -3.21 1.22 18.36
CA ARG A 161 -2.94 1.52 19.78
C ARG A 161 -2.81 3.00 20.04
N LEU A 162 -2.08 3.73 19.22
CA LEU A 162 -1.92 5.18 19.36
C LEU A 162 -3.25 5.91 19.24
N PHE A 163 -4.09 5.57 18.25
CA PHE A 163 -5.42 6.14 18.11
C PHE A 163 -6.33 5.81 19.28
N SER A 164 -6.30 4.57 19.78
CA SER A 164 -7.08 4.17 20.97
C SER A 164 -6.62 4.89 22.24
N ALA A 165 -5.32 5.16 22.38
CA ALA A 165 -4.80 5.94 23.51
C ALA A 165 -5.23 7.40 23.42
N TRP A 166 -5.15 8.00 22.24
CA TRP A 166 -5.63 9.37 21.99
C TRP A 166 -7.10 9.52 22.33
N ASP A 167 -7.96 8.59 21.87
CA ASP A 167 -9.40 8.64 22.14
C ASP A 167 -9.68 8.62 23.64
N ARG A 168 -9.02 7.72 24.38
CA ARG A 168 -9.17 7.67 25.86
C ARG A 168 -8.73 8.96 26.55
N CYS A 169 -7.65 9.60 26.07
CA CYS A 169 -7.21 10.88 26.64
C CYS A 169 -8.24 11.99 26.41
N ARG A 170 -8.79 12.05 25.19
CA ARG A 170 -9.82 13.03 24.81
C ARG A 170 -11.11 12.84 25.60
N ASP A 171 -11.56 11.60 25.77
CA ASP A 171 -12.79 11.29 26.51
C ASP A 171 -12.66 11.66 28.01
N ARG A 172 -11.47 11.46 28.59
CA ARG A 172 -11.19 11.91 29.96
C ARG A 172 -11.22 13.44 30.12
N GLN A 173 -10.69 14.16 29.15
CA GLN A 173 -10.73 15.63 29.15
C GLN A 173 -12.17 16.14 29.04
N ASN A 174 -12.99 15.54 28.16
CA ASN A 174 -14.40 15.93 28.01
C ASN A 174 -15.26 15.56 29.23
N ALA A 175 -14.90 14.55 30.01
CA ALA A 175 -15.59 14.17 31.23
C ALA A 175 -15.19 15.00 32.46
N ALA A 176 -14.12 15.80 32.35
CA ALA A 176 -13.62 16.67 33.42
C ALA A 176 -14.10 18.13 33.31
N VAL A 177 -14.85 18.46 32.26
CA VAL A 177 -15.49 19.77 31.99
C VAL A 177 -17.01 19.65 32.23
#